data_f85fa565e293e21867469e7a8de7eb0b
#
_entry.id   f85fa565e293e21867469e7a8de7eb0b
#
_cell.length_a   1.000
_cell.length_b   1.000
_cell.length_c   1.000
_cell.angle_alpha   90.00
_cell.angle_beta   90.00
_cell.angle_gamma   90.00
#
_symmetry.space_group_name_H-M   'P 1'
#
loop_
_entity.id
_entity.type
_entity.pdbx_description
1 polymer ?
#
loop_
_entity_poly.entity_id
_entity_poly.type
_entity_poly.pdbx_seq_one_letter_code
_entity_poly.pdbx_strand_id
1 'polypeptide(L)'
;MGSSLEKENGRLLRSFKRTGEKVFNYLKGHWKWMAFAAGCVLFLYAVYFAFSFRTQPIYQSVDQAYWGIRNILFRVFCGVFDLGIFVWGVWLYARGRLSARNACVLLAFMAMITSMCYSFSTPIWDYGRHWNQHDDYYASTGGQYLMSDGVLDGGSGHFGLIMTFFRTGRVPEIKLKNGVYDFSFSAVGERYQPKTFYMVTGWFMRWNSWFIRGAEGNVNINGYDMSNTEWALFEANRILWTALVWFSYYYIYKAMKSLGLKGKGLVLGFAVIAFCPMFYFFANWDNNDGMSAFFAFAALYRGISYFRNKDWKSCLLCALDIGLSMSCKLGGAIVALAIIPMLVYGFVENVLSSKGQPFSIRLPWVRMLFQGLCFALIVFPVGLFWPVYSKIRFGQDLFFFSDAANPRLSITMPLWQACFLWPNKESFWSIFVYHFQYPEWNQIQDVSLTSNVFKKALFNEYQWGHSYMQLSFLYVAAFLLVLYVLVMIPVRIVCMLAKKQGPRDWKRFTIIASALIANWGWLVWFIYKSPYTCNCDIRYIPTFVLGFGALLGTDAESPSFRNDKLQKIDAASQIVLVAAFVFGSVLAYLTVTAWYAPLKV
;
A
#
# COMPACT_ATOMS: atom_id res chain seq x y z
N MET A 1 53.96 -18.24 -16.87
CA MET A 1 52.95 -17.41 -16.21
C MET A 1 52.02 -16.61 -17.19
N GLY A 2 52.52 -16.19 -18.37
CA GLY A 2 51.71 -15.39 -19.32
C GLY A 2 50.49 -16.11 -19.93
N SER A 3 50.60 -17.40 -20.27
CA SER A 3 49.52 -18.11 -20.98
C SER A 3 48.28 -18.44 -20.14
N SER A 4 48.42 -18.48 -18.80
CA SER A 4 47.29 -18.73 -17.91
C SER A 4 46.44 -17.47 -17.69
N LEU A 5 47.05 -16.30 -17.60
CA LEU A 5 46.42 -14.98 -17.49
C LEU A 5 45.63 -14.59 -18.76
N GLU A 6 46.18 -14.90 -19.94
CA GLU A 6 45.42 -14.67 -21.19
C GLU A 6 44.20 -15.57 -21.34
N LYS A 7 44.27 -16.84 -20.91
CA LYS A 7 43.11 -17.74 -20.89
C LYS A 7 42.03 -17.32 -19.89
N GLU A 8 42.40 -16.78 -18.75
CA GLU A 8 41.48 -16.31 -17.70
C GLU A 8 40.78 -15.00 -18.14
N ASN A 9 41.53 -14.06 -18.70
CA ASN A 9 40.98 -12.84 -19.30
C ASN A 9 40.02 -13.16 -20.46
N GLY A 10 40.36 -14.14 -21.31
CA GLY A 10 39.50 -14.59 -22.38
C GLY A 10 38.19 -15.28 -21.91
N ARG A 11 38.22 -15.93 -20.70
CA ARG A 11 37.01 -16.49 -20.06
C ARG A 11 36.14 -15.39 -19.45
N LEU A 12 36.74 -14.44 -18.76
CA LEU A 12 36.04 -13.27 -18.19
C LEU A 12 35.36 -12.45 -19.28
N LEU A 13 36.05 -12.11 -20.35
CA LEU A 13 35.47 -11.35 -21.47
C LEU A 13 34.29 -12.08 -22.13
N ARG A 14 34.40 -13.40 -22.32
CA ARG A 14 33.29 -14.22 -22.85
C ARG A 14 32.11 -14.29 -21.87
N SER A 15 32.37 -14.32 -20.57
CA SER A 15 31.33 -14.26 -19.54
C SER A 15 30.61 -12.92 -19.56
N PHE A 16 31.34 -11.80 -19.62
CA PHE A 16 30.77 -10.45 -19.73
C PHE A 16 29.95 -10.29 -21.02
N LYS A 17 30.46 -10.76 -22.17
CA LYS A 17 29.72 -10.70 -23.45
C LYS A 17 28.42 -11.51 -23.37
N ARG A 18 28.43 -12.73 -22.85
CA ARG A 18 27.22 -13.54 -22.63
C ARG A 18 26.23 -12.90 -21.67
N THR A 19 26.72 -12.27 -20.61
CA THR A 19 25.85 -11.55 -19.66
C THR A 19 25.26 -10.32 -20.33
N GLY A 20 26.03 -9.56 -21.08
CA GLY A 20 25.54 -8.42 -21.87
C GLY A 20 24.47 -8.82 -22.89
N GLU A 21 24.69 -9.89 -23.62
CA GLU A 21 23.68 -10.44 -24.57
C GLU A 21 22.40 -10.90 -23.86
N LYS A 22 22.51 -11.52 -22.68
CA LYS A 22 21.33 -11.91 -21.88
C LYS A 22 20.56 -10.68 -21.39
N VAL A 23 21.25 -9.65 -20.90
CA VAL A 23 20.66 -8.38 -20.46
C VAL A 23 20.01 -7.68 -21.66
N PHE A 24 20.68 -7.59 -22.80
CA PHE A 24 20.15 -6.99 -24.00
C PHE A 24 18.89 -7.70 -24.50
N ASN A 25 18.88 -9.02 -24.56
CA ASN A 25 17.72 -9.81 -24.96
C ASN A 25 16.56 -9.68 -23.95
N TYR A 26 16.86 -9.58 -22.66
CA TYR A 26 15.86 -9.28 -21.64
C TYR A 26 15.24 -7.89 -21.83
N LEU A 27 16.07 -6.87 -22.02
CA LEU A 27 15.62 -5.50 -22.28
C LEU A 27 14.79 -5.43 -23.57
N LYS A 28 15.26 -6.08 -24.67
CA LYS A 28 14.51 -6.18 -25.93
C LYS A 28 13.16 -6.87 -25.76
N GLY A 29 13.06 -7.89 -24.92
CA GLY A 29 11.79 -8.57 -24.61
C GLY A 29 10.83 -7.75 -23.73
N HIS A 30 11.36 -6.80 -22.97
CA HIS A 30 10.58 -6.02 -21.97
C HIS A 30 10.49 -4.53 -22.28
N TRP A 31 11.06 -4.07 -23.41
CA TRP A 31 11.14 -2.63 -23.72
C TRP A 31 9.80 -1.91 -23.71
N LYS A 32 8.72 -2.57 -24.15
CA LYS A 32 7.37 -1.98 -24.13
C LYS A 32 6.90 -1.65 -22.72
N TRP A 33 7.19 -2.52 -21.76
CA TRP A 33 6.87 -2.29 -20.35
C TRP A 33 7.75 -1.21 -19.71
N MET A 34 9.02 -1.20 -20.07
CA MET A 34 9.94 -0.16 -19.61
C MET A 34 9.56 1.20 -20.19
N ALA A 35 9.21 1.27 -21.48
CA ALA A 35 8.72 2.48 -22.11
C ALA A 35 7.39 2.95 -21.50
N PHE A 36 6.47 2.03 -21.19
CA PHE A 36 5.23 2.37 -20.50
C PHE A 36 5.50 2.93 -19.08
N ALA A 37 6.35 2.27 -18.30
CA ALA A 37 6.70 2.73 -16.97
C ALA A 37 7.39 4.10 -17.00
N ALA A 38 8.34 4.30 -17.90
CA ALA A 38 8.97 5.60 -18.12
C ALA A 38 7.95 6.66 -18.56
N GLY A 39 7.03 6.32 -19.44
CA GLY A 39 5.94 7.18 -19.88
C GLY A 39 5.03 7.61 -18.71
N CYS A 40 4.69 6.70 -17.81
CA CYS A 40 3.92 7.03 -16.60
C CYS A 40 4.66 8.04 -15.72
N VAL A 41 5.94 7.82 -15.47
CA VAL A 41 6.76 8.74 -14.64
C VAL A 41 6.91 10.10 -15.34
N LEU A 42 7.20 10.13 -16.63
CA LEU A 42 7.30 11.37 -17.41
C LEU A 42 5.97 12.13 -17.43
N PHE A 43 4.85 11.43 -17.54
CA PHE A 43 3.53 12.05 -17.45
C PHE A 43 3.30 12.70 -16.08
N LEU A 44 3.66 12.04 -14.98
CA LEU A 44 3.57 12.63 -13.64
C LEU A 44 4.45 13.87 -13.50
N TYR A 45 5.66 13.87 -14.05
CA TYR A 45 6.51 15.08 -14.13
C TYR A 45 5.85 16.17 -14.97
N ALA A 46 5.30 15.85 -16.12
CA ALA A 46 4.61 16.83 -16.98
C ALA A 46 3.44 17.48 -16.24
N VAL A 47 2.63 16.69 -15.52
CA VAL A 47 1.53 17.20 -14.67
C VAL A 47 2.07 18.08 -13.55
N TYR A 48 3.10 17.62 -12.84
CA TYR A 48 3.72 18.39 -11.76
C TYR A 48 4.19 19.77 -12.23
N PHE A 49 4.85 19.86 -13.38
CA PHE A 49 5.31 21.11 -13.96
C PHE A 49 4.18 21.95 -14.57
N ALA A 50 3.24 21.34 -15.29
CA ALA A 50 2.14 22.05 -15.96
C ALA A 50 1.25 22.79 -14.96
N PHE A 51 0.95 22.17 -13.84
CA PHE A 51 0.13 22.77 -12.78
C PHE A 51 0.97 23.52 -11.73
N SER A 52 2.29 23.64 -11.92
CA SER A 52 3.22 24.42 -11.07
C SER A 52 3.11 24.08 -9.58
N PHE A 53 2.91 22.81 -9.21
CA PHE A 53 2.83 22.38 -7.80
C PHE A 53 4.05 22.78 -6.99
N ARG A 54 5.22 22.95 -7.64
CA ARG A 54 6.47 23.42 -7.04
C ARG A 54 6.42 24.83 -6.45
N THR A 55 5.46 25.65 -6.88
CA THR A 55 5.35 27.07 -6.47
C THR A 55 4.22 27.30 -5.50
N GLN A 56 3.64 26.26 -4.95
CA GLN A 56 2.58 26.43 -3.96
C GLN A 56 3.17 27.12 -2.73
N PRO A 57 2.71 28.31 -2.38
CA PRO A 57 3.09 28.91 -1.11
C PRO A 57 2.62 27.99 0.00
N ILE A 58 3.36 27.96 1.07
CA ILE A 58 2.87 27.36 2.30
C ILE A 58 1.64 28.15 2.69
N TYR A 59 0.59 27.44 2.82
CA TYR A 59 -0.76 27.98 2.91
C TYR A 59 -0.92 28.85 4.15
N GLN A 60 -1.18 30.11 3.94
CA GLN A 60 -1.60 31.02 5.01
C GLN A 60 -3.02 30.68 5.51
N SER A 61 -3.84 30.03 4.67
CA SER A 61 -5.07 29.36 5.06
C SER A 61 -5.28 28.13 4.21
N VAL A 62 -5.83 27.07 4.82
CA VAL A 62 -6.13 25.81 4.15
C VAL A 62 -7.11 26.02 3.00
N ASP A 63 -8.09 26.91 3.16
CA ASP A 63 -9.11 27.22 2.16
C ASP A 63 -8.52 27.77 0.86
N GLN A 64 -7.52 28.65 0.92
CA GLN A 64 -6.89 29.20 -0.28
C GLN A 64 -6.15 28.15 -1.10
N ALA A 65 -5.60 27.15 -0.45
CA ALA A 65 -4.88 26.08 -1.11
C ALA A 65 -5.76 25.15 -1.92
N TYR A 66 -6.91 24.82 -1.39
CA TYR A 66 -7.78 23.79 -1.93
C TYR A 66 -8.74 24.29 -2.99
N TRP A 67 -9.22 25.49 -2.81
CA TRP A 67 -10.17 26.14 -3.70
C TRP A 67 -9.50 27.11 -4.67
N GLY A 68 -8.18 27.16 -4.68
CA GLY A 68 -7.44 27.91 -5.67
C GLY A 68 -7.76 27.43 -7.09
N ILE A 69 -7.89 28.36 -8.04
CA ILE A 69 -8.25 28.08 -9.44
C ILE A 69 -7.43 26.96 -10.07
N ARG A 70 -6.17 26.85 -9.68
CA ARG A 70 -5.25 25.81 -10.14
C ARG A 70 -5.73 24.40 -9.75
N ASN A 71 -6.10 24.20 -8.50
CA ASN A 71 -6.58 22.91 -8.03
C ASN A 71 -7.92 22.55 -8.64
N ILE A 72 -8.81 23.54 -8.84
CA ILE A 72 -10.07 23.36 -9.55
C ILE A 72 -9.81 22.92 -10.99
N LEU A 73 -8.94 23.63 -11.72
CA LEU A 73 -8.58 23.28 -13.10
C LEU A 73 -7.95 21.89 -13.20
N PHE A 74 -7.09 21.53 -12.26
CA PHE A 74 -6.49 20.22 -12.22
C PHE A 74 -7.51 19.10 -11.98
N ARG A 75 -8.46 19.30 -11.07
CA ARG A 75 -9.55 18.36 -10.83
C ARG A 75 -10.47 18.23 -12.03
N VAL A 76 -10.80 19.34 -12.67
CA VAL A 76 -11.58 19.34 -13.93
C VAL A 76 -10.83 18.57 -15.01
N PHE A 77 -9.53 18.80 -15.15
CA PHE A 77 -8.67 18.04 -16.07
C PHE A 77 -8.76 16.53 -15.80
N CYS A 78 -8.57 16.10 -14.55
CA CYS A 78 -8.68 14.69 -14.17
C CYS A 78 -10.08 14.13 -14.43
N GLY A 79 -11.12 14.88 -14.09
CA GLY A 79 -12.51 14.47 -14.30
C GLY A 79 -12.87 14.30 -15.79
N VAL A 80 -12.38 15.19 -16.66
CA VAL A 80 -12.54 15.08 -18.12
C VAL A 80 -11.84 13.82 -18.66
N PHE A 81 -10.63 13.52 -18.14
CA PHE A 81 -9.93 12.30 -18.54
C PHE A 81 -10.68 11.04 -18.10
N ASP A 82 -11.14 10.97 -16.84
CA ASP A 82 -11.90 9.82 -16.34
C ASP A 82 -13.21 9.64 -17.10
N LEU A 83 -13.91 10.74 -17.39
CA LEU A 83 -15.11 10.71 -18.23
C LEU A 83 -14.80 10.21 -19.65
N GLY A 84 -13.71 10.68 -20.25
CA GLY A 84 -13.25 10.24 -21.57
C GLY A 84 -12.97 8.74 -21.62
N ILE A 85 -12.27 8.21 -20.60
CA ILE A 85 -11.97 6.78 -20.45
C ILE A 85 -13.28 5.99 -20.28
N PHE A 86 -14.20 6.47 -19.47
CA PHE A 86 -15.51 5.86 -19.28
C PHE A 86 -16.32 5.80 -20.57
N VAL A 87 -16.46 6.91 -21.27
CA VAL A 87 -17.17 7.01 -22.57
C VAL A 87 -16.53 6.07 -23.60
N TRP A 88 -15.20 6.02 -23.65
CA TRP A 88 -14.49 5.07 -24.51
C TRP A 88 -14.79 3.61 -24.15
N GLY A 89 -14.84 3.29 -22.87
CA GLY A 89 -15.23 1.96 -22.36
C GLY A 89 -16.64 1.58 -22.80
N VAL A 90 -17.62 2.49 -22.65
CA VAL A 90 -19.00 2.31 -23.12
C VAL A 90 -19.06 2.10 -24.63
N TRP A 91 -18.31 2.89 -25.39
CA TRP A 91 -18.24 2.74 -26.84
C TRP A 91 -17.65 1.37 -27.27
N LEU A 92 -16.57 0.91 -26.61
CA LEU A 92 -16.00 -0.42 -26.85
C LEU A 92 -17.01 -1.52 -26.51
N TYR A 93 -17.76 -1.36 -25.42
CA TYR A 93 -18.81 -2.29 -25.00
C TYR A 93 -19.92 -2.36 -26.05
N ALA A 94 -20.45 -1.22 -26.48
CA ALA A 94 -21.50 -1.12 -27.50
C ALA A 94 -21.07 -1.75 -28.85
N ARG A 95 -19.76 -1.74 -29.13
CA ARG A 95 -19.17 -2.37 -30.33
C ARG A 95 -18.84 -3.85 -30.14
N GLY A 96 -19.13 -4.44 -28.97
CA GLY A 96 -18.75 -5.82 -28.65
C GLY A 96 -17.23 -6.07 -28.59
N ARG A 97 -16.41 -5.01 -28.46
CA ARG A 97 -14.94 -5.06 -28.44
C ARG A 97 -14.33 -4.96 -27.03
N LEU A 98 -15.14 -4.82 -26.01
CA LEU A 98 -14.67 -4.71 -24.63
C LEU A 98 -14.38 -6.09 -24.03
N SER A 99 -13.15 -6.55 -24.15
CA SER A 99 -12.70 -7.75 -23.44
C SER A 99 -12.50 -7.45 -21.95
N ALA A 100 -12.54 -8.49 -21.09
CA ALA A 100 -12.27 -8.34 -19.66
C ALA A 100 -10.88 -7.73 -19.39
N ARG A 101 -9.87 -8.05 -20.20
CA ARG A 101 -8.55 -7.43 -20.14
C ARG A 101 -8.63 -5.91 -20.39
N ASN A 102 -9.30 -5.51 -21.47
CA ASN A 102 -9.42 -4.10 -21.82
C ASN A 102 -10.23 -3.34 -20.77
N ALA A 103 -11.28 -3.94 -20.20
CA ALA A 103 -12.04 -3.38 -19.10
C ALA A 103 -11.16 -3.13 -17.87
N CYS A 104 -10.34 -4.12 -17.44
CA CYS A 104 -9.40 -3.92 -16.35
C CYS A 104 -8.35 -2.84 -16.64
N VAL A 105 -7.88 -2.72 -17.89
CA VAL A 105 -6.93 -1.67 -18.28
C VAL A 105 -7.59 -0.29 -18.17
N LEU A 106 -8.81 -0.12 -18.66
CA LEU A 106 -9.56 1.16 -18.54
C LEU A 106 -9.81 1.52 -17.07
N LEU A 107 -10.25 0.55 -16.25
CA LEU A 107 -10.45 0.75 -14.82
C LEU A 107 -9.14 1.12 -14.12
N ALA A 108 -8.02 0.49 -14.50
CA ALA A 108 -6.71 0.85 -13.96
C ALA A 108 -6.35 2.30 -14.31
N PHE A 109 -6.56 2.74 -15.57
CA PHE A 109 -6.30 4.13 -15.96
C PHE A 109 -7.18 5.12 -15.20
N MET A 110 -8.46 4.85 -15.02
CA MET A 110 -9.33 5.69 -14.20
C MET A 110 -8.83 5.77 -12.75
N ALA A 111 -8.51 4.63 -12.12
CA ALA A 111 -7.98 4.60 -10.77
C ALA A 111 -6.62 5.34 -10.65
N MET A 112 -5.78 5.26 -11.68
CA MET A 112 -4.53 6.01 -11.78
C MET A 112 -4.78 7.52 -11.81
N ILE A 113 -5.71 7.99 -12.62
CA ILE A 113 -6.06 9.42 -12.70
C ILE A 113 -6.69 9.90 -11.40
N THR A 114 -7.64 9.14 -10.83
CA THR A 114 -8.27 9.50 -9.54
C THR A 114 -7.22 9.57 -8.42
N SER A 115 -6.30 8.59 -8.31
CA SER A 115 -5.22 8.61 -7.31
C SER A 115 -4.25 9.78 -7.50
N MET A 116 -3.93 10.12 -8.75
CA MET A 116 -3.12 11.30 -9.08
C MET A 116 -3.84 12.58 -8.70
N CYS A 117 -5.13 12.69 -9.03
CA CYS A 117 -5.94 13.85 -8.67
C CYS A 117 -5.90 14.08 -7.16
N TYR A 118 -6.19 13.04 -6.39
CA TYR A 118 -6.14 13.12 -4.93
C TYR A 118 -4.73 13.49 -4.44
N SER A 119 -3.70 12.80 -4.91
CA SER A 119 -2.32 13.02 -4.48
C SER A 119 -1.86 14.47 -4.70
N PHE A 120 -2.10 15.04 -5.88
CA PHE A 120 -1.61 16.38 -6.22
C PHE A 120 -2.54 17.52 -5.78
N SER A 121 -3.80 17.24 -5.43
CA SER A 121 -4.75 18.25 -4.97
C SER A 121 -5.01 18.26 -3.46
N THR A 122 -4.36 17.37 -2.71
CA THR A 122 -4.52 17.24 -1.25
C THR A 122 -3.17 17.42 -0.57
N PRO A 123 -3.04 18.03 0.64
CA PRO A 123 -1.77 18.09 1.35
C PRO A 123 -1.19 16.71 1.60
N ILE A 124 0.13 16.63 1.70
CA ILE A 124 0.78 15.41 2.17
C ILE A 124 0.29 15.13 3.59
N TRP A 125 -0.13 13.90 3.83
CA TRP A 125 -0.89 13.55 5.03
C TRP A 125 -0.16 13.92 6.34
N ASP A 126 1.08 13.51 6.50
CA ASP A 126 1.82 13.75 7.74
C ASP A 126 2.09 15.24 7.96
N TYR A 127 2.35 15.97 6.86
CA TYR A 127 2.50 17.41 6.87
C TYR A 127 1.18 18.12 7.26
N GLY A 128 0.06 17.77 6.65
CA GLY A 128 -1.24 18.38 6.96
C GLY A 128 -1.66 18.14 8.40
N ARG A 129 -1.31 17.00 8.96
CA ARG A 129 -1.53 16.68 10.37
C ARG A 129 -0.73 17.59 11.30
N HIS A 130 0.54 17.84 10.99
CA HIS A 130 1.41 18.70 11.80
C HIS A 130 1.06 20.20 11.66
N TRP A 131 0.60 20.62 10.49
CA TRP A 131 0.26 22.01 10.23
C TRP A 131 -0.88 22.55 11.12
N ASN A 132 -1.88 21.73 11.39
CA ASN A 132 -3.07 22.17 12.12
C ASN A 132 -3.03 21.87 13.64
N GLN A 133 -2.07 21.08 14.10
CA GLN A 133 -1.90 20.85 15.53
C GLN A 133 -0.89 21.86 16.08
N HIS A 134 -1.40 22.86 16.80
CA HIS A 134 -0.63 23.62 17.80
C HIS A 134 -0.19 22.69 18.95
N ASP A 135 0.30 21.50 18.63
CA ASP A 135 0.70 20.55 19.64
C ASP A 135 2.19 20.79 19.91
N ASP A 136 2.49 21.44 21.04
CA ASP A 136 3.84 21.60 21.58
C ASP A 136 4.63 20.29 21.60
N TYR A 137 3.93 19.16 21.55
CA TYR A 137 4.50 17.82 21.49
C TYR A 137 5.31 17.59 20.21
N TYR A 138 4.82 17.99 19.05
CA TYR A 138 5.55 17.82 17.78
C TYR A 138 6.60 18.91 17.55
N ALA A 139 6.36 20.12 18.03
CA ALA A 139 7.38 21.15 18.05
C ALA A 139 8.60 20.73 18.89
N SER A 140 8.39 20.03 20.00
CA SER A 140 9.46 19.50 20.85
C SER A 140 10.18 18.28 20.28
N THR A 141 9.53 17.50 19.42
CA THR A 141 10.08 16.26 18.83
C THR A 141 10.50 16.39 17.38
N GLY A 142 9.93 17.36 16.64
CA GLY A 142 10.19 17.64 15.22
C GLY A 142 11.38 18.56 14.97
N GLY A 143 11.93 19.19 15.99
CA GLY A 143 13.04 20.13 15.84
C GLY A 143 14.30 19.51 15.21
N GLN A 144 15.00 20.30 14.42
CA GLN A 144 16.33 19.94 13.92
C GLN A 144 17.28 19.70 15.08
N TYR A 145 18.13 18.70 14.98
CA TYR A 145 19.24 18.53 15.91
C TYR A 145 20.56 18.36 15.18
N LEU A 146 21.65 18.72 15.84
CA LEU A 146 22.99 18.52 15.31
C LEU A 146 23.36 17.04 15.40
N MET A 147 23.81 16.48 14.28
CA MET A 147 24.46 15.17 14.29
C MET A 147 25.84 15.29 14.96
N SER A 148 26.47 14.17 15.27
CA SER A 148 27.77 14.11 15.95
C SER A 148 28.89 14.91 15.26
N ASP A 149 28.74 15.18 13.96
CA ASP A 149 29.67 15.98 13.13
C ASP A 149 29.20 17.43 12.92
N GLY A 150 28.19 17.89 13.66
CA GLY A 150 27.67 19.25 13.58
C GLY A 150 26.74 19.53 12.39
N VAL A 151 26.40 18.52 11.61
CA VAL A 151 25.45 18.66 10.49
C VAL A 151 24.02 18.66 11.03
N LEU A 152 23.19 19.59 10.56
CA LEU A 152 21.76 19.63 10.89
C LEU A 152 21.03 18.46 10.21
N ASP A 153 20.37 17.63 11.01
CA ASP A 153 19.49 16.60 10.47
C ASP A 153 18.09 17.16 10.14
N GLY A 154 17.26 16.34 9.52
CA GLY A 154 15.87 16.69 9.21
C GLY A 154 14.91 16.54 10.39
N GLY A 155 15.35 16.09 11.56
CA GLY A 155 14.51 15.88 12.74
C GLY A 155 13.91 14.46 12.82
N SER A 156 12.82 14.31 13.58
CA SER A 156 12.10 13.06 13.80
C SER A 156 10.81 12.99 12.95
N GLY A 157 10.10 11.86 13.01
CA GLY A 157 8.93 11.59 12.18
C GLY A 157 9.29 11.16 10.75
N HIS A 158 8.30 10.83 9.95
CA HIS A 158 8.52 10.38 8.57
C HIS A 158 9.15 11.48 7.72
N PHE A 159 8.59 12.69 7.79
CA PHE A 159 9.12 13.88 7.13
C PHE A 159 10.58 14.14 7.50
N GLY A 160 10.89 14.18 8.79
CA GLY A 160 12.24 14.47 9.28
C GLY A 160 13.27 13.44 8.83
N LEU A 161 12.91 12.16 8.76
CA LEU A 161 13.80 11.11 8.26
C LEU A 161 14.11 11.26 6.77
N ILE A 162 13.10 11.61 5.96
CA ILE A 162 13.28 11.90 4.53
C ILE A 162 14.24 13.08 4.36
N MET A 163 14.01 14.17 5.11
CA MET A 163 14.85 15.37 5.07
C MET A 163 16.28 15.09 5.53
N THR A 164 16.47 14.24 6.55
CA THR A 164 17.81 13.81 6.98
C THR A 164 18.57 13.14 5.84
N PHE A 165 17.97 12.16 5.15
CA PHE A 165 18.60 11.53 3.99
C PHE A 165 18.84 12.53 2.85
N PHE A 166 17.90 13.42 2.59
CA PHE A 166 18.07 14.45 1.56
C PHE A 166 19.25 15.37 1.87
N ARG A 167 19.33 15.92 3.07
CA ARG A 167 20.36 16.89 3.47
C ARG A 167 21.73 16.27 3.64
N THR A 168 21.80 15.15 4.38
CA THR A 168 23.08 14.56 4.80
C THR A 168 23.55 13.40 3.92
N GLY A 169 22.63 12.67 3.28
CA GLY A 169 22.89 11.40 2.59
C GLY A 169 23.20 10.25 3.53
N ARG A 170 23.00 10.41 4.83
CA ARG A 170 23.36 9.45 5.88
C ARG A 170 22.14 8.84 6.54
N VAL A 171 22.35 7.70 7.17
CA VAL A 171 21.33 7.06 8.00
C VAL A 171 21.10 7.92 9.25
N PRO A 172 19.85 8.28 9.58
CA PRO A 172 19.52 9.00 10.80
C PRO A 172 20.04 8.27 12.04
N GLU A 173 20.69 8.99 12.93
CA GLU A 173 21.20 8.46 14.19
C GLU A 173 20.15 8.55 15.28
N ILE A 174 20.17 7.61 16.25
CA ILE A 174 19.40 7.70 17.48
C ILE A 174 20.08 8.73 18.40
N LYS A 175 19.28 9.58 19.03
CA LYS A 175 19.80 10.62 19.94
C LYS A 175 20.52 10.00 21.12
N LEU A 176 21.61 10.67 21.54
CA LEU A 176 22.32 10.36 22.78
C LEU A 176 21.80 11.25 23.92
N LYS A 177 21.58 10.65 25.08
CA LYS A 177 21.32 11.35 26.33
C LYS A 177 22.35 10.89 27.37
N ASN A 178 23.19 11.80 27.83
CA ASN A 178 24.27 11.50 28.77
C ASN A 178 25.23 10.37 28.30
N GLY A 179 25.53 10.34 26.99
CA GLY A 179 26.42 9.35 26.38
C GLY A 179 25.81 7.98 26.10
N VAL A 180 24.50 7.80 26.39
CA VAL A 180 23.75 6.56 26.11
C VAL A 180 22.67 6.85 25.07
N TYR A 181 22.40 5.89 24.16
CA TYR A 181 21.30 6.04 23.20
C TYR A 181 19.96 6.10 23.94
N ASP A 182 19.19 7.15 23.63
CA ASP A 182 17.86 7.36 24.19
C ASP A 182 16.81 6.70 23.29
N PHE A 183 16.18 5.65 23.80
CA PHE A 183 15.10 4.93 23.10
C PHE A 183 13.70 5.43 23.48
N SER A 184 13.57 6.53 24.22
CA SER A 184 12.27 7.14 24.44
C SER A 184 11.62 7.55 23.12
N PHE A 185 10.30 7.53 23.04
CA PHE A 185 9.57 7.89 21.83
C PHE A 185 9.94 9.29 21.32
N SER A 186 10.13 10.25 22.24
CA SER A 186 10.53 11.61 21.93
C SER A 186 11.91 11.71 21.27
N ALA A 187 12.83 10.80 21.59
CA ALA A 187 14.18 10.79 21.01
C ALA A 187 14.29 9.93 19.75
N VAL A 188 13.54 8.81 19.71
CA VAL A 188 13.58 7.87 18.58
C VAL A 188 12.64 8.31 17.47
N GLY A 189 11.43 8.81 17.81
CA GLY A 189 10.39 9.06 16.80
C GLY A 189 10.23 7.85 15.88
N GLU A 190 10.25 8.06 14.57
CA GLU A 190 10.21 7.00 13.56
C GLU A 190 11.59 6.38 13.24
N ARG A 191 12.67 6.78 13.97
CA ARG A 191 14.06 6.34 13.72
C ARG A 191 14.29 4.85 14.01
N TYR A 192 13.38 4.20 14.75
CA TYR A 192 13.43 2.75 14.97
C TYR A 192 13.00 1.95 13.73
N GLN A 193 12.25 2.53 12.81
CA GLN A 193 11.74 1.85 11.65
C GLN A 193 12.83 1.54 10.60
N PRO A 194 12.62 0.53 9.73
CA PRO A 194 13.48 0.27 8.58
C PRO A 194 13.61 1.51 7.67
N LYS A 195 14.80 1.72 7.10
CA LYS A 195 15.19 2.98 6.46
C LYS A 195 15.01 3.04 4.94
N THR A 196 14.71 1.92 4.27
CA THR A 196 14.69 1.85 2.81
C THR A 196 13.77 2.89 2.18
N PHE A 197 12.56 3.06 2.69
CA PHE A 197 11.62 4.07 2.19
C PHE A 197 12.21 5.49 2.26
N TYR A 198 12.70 5.88 3.44
CA TYR A 198 13.24 7.22 3.69
C TYR A 198 14.47 7.51 2.83
N MET A 199 15.33 6.52 2.70
CA MET A 199 16.52 6.58 1.85
C MET A 199 16.16 6.76 0.38
N VAL A 200 15.26 5.96 -0.15
CA VAL A 200 14.83 6.04 -1.56
C VAL A 200 14.16 7.38 -1.83
N THR A 201 13.28 7.83 -0.94
CA THR A 201 12.57 9.11 -1.07
C THR A 201 13.54 10.30 -0.97
N GLY A 202 14.46 10.30 0.00
CA GLY A 202 15.48 11.35 0.13
C GLY A 202 16.46 11.40 -1.05
N TRP A 203 16.83 10.25 -1.61
CA TRP A 203 17.62 10.20 -2.84
C TRP A 203 16.84 10.66 -4.06
N PHE A 204 15.56 10.38 -4.14
CA PHE A 204 14.70 10.90 -5.19
C PHE A 204 14.61 12.43 -5.14
N MET A 205 14.55 13.04 -3.95
CA MET A 205 14.66 14.47 -3.78
C MET A 205 16.03 15.00 -4.28
N ARG A 206 17.14 14.33 -3.94
CA ARG A 206 18.48 14.71 -4.43
C ARG A 206 18.58 14.66 -5.95
N TRP A 207 18.02 13.63 -6.56
CA TRP A 207 17.92 13.55 -8.02
C TRP A 207 17.14 14.72 -8.60
N ASN A 208 15.98 15.02 -8.02
CA ASN A 208 15.13 16.14 -8.45
C ASN A 208 15.78 17.49 -8.25
N SER A 209 16.70 17.65 -7.32
CA SER A 209 17.39 18.92 -7.06
C SER A 209 18.26 19.43 -8.23
N TRP A 210 18.51 18.59 -9.23
CA TRP A 210 19.21 19.03 -10.44
C TRP A 210 18.34 19.87 -11.37
N PHE A 211 17.02 19.76 -11.32
CA PHE A 211 16.10 20.42 -12.26
C PHE A 211 14.86 21.06 -11.62
N ILE A 212 14.57 20.78 -10.35
CA ILE A 212 13.49 21.45 -9.61
C ILE A 212 14.09 22.55 -8.73
N ARG A 213 13.53 23.76 -8.86
CA ARG A 213 13.84 24.91 -7.99
C ARG A 213 12.51 25.51 -7.52
N GLY A 214 12.45 25.92 -6.26
CA GLY A 214 11.39 26.77 -5.72
C GLY A 214 11.67 28.24 -5.95
N ALA A 215 10.74 29.10 -5.58
CA ALA A 215 10.96 30.53 -5.47
C ALA A 215 12.05 30.83 -4.41
N GLU A 216 12.65 32.01 -4.47
CA GLU A 216 13.55 32.48 -3.40
C GLU A 216 12.79 32.61 -2.08
N GLY A 217 13.47 32.37 -0.98
CA GLY A 217 12.93 32.46 0.37
C GLY A 217 12.91 31.14 1.14
N ASN A 218 12.60 31.26 2.40
CA ASN A 218 12.52 30.16 3.35
C ASN A 218 11.12 30.07 3.94
N VAL A 219 10.82 28.93 4.45
CA VAL A 219 9.61 28.62 5.18
C VAL A 219 9.96 27.87 6.46
N ASN A 220 9.30 28.24 7.53
CA ASN A 220 9.36 27.50 8.79
C ASN A 220 8.11 26.62 8.93
N ILE A 221 8.32 25.32 9.06
CA ILE A 221 7.25 24.34 9.23
C ILE A 221 7.47 23.66 10.57
N ASN A 222 6.70 24.04 11.56
CA ASN A 222 6.75 23.44 12.91
C ASN A 222 8.19 23.39 13.48
N GLY A 223 8.92 24.48 13.38
CA GLY A 223 10.32 24.53 13.83
C GLY A 223 11.37 24.03 12.83
N TYR A 224 10.93 23.57 11.65
CA TYR A 224 11.82 23.25 10.56
C TYR A 224 12.02 24.46 9.65
N ASP A 225 13.22 24.95 9.58
CA ASP A 225 13.61 25.91 8.54
C ASP A 225 14.01 25.17 7.28
N MET A 226 13.31 25.44 6.20
CA MET A 226 13.61 24.88 4.90
C MET A 226 13.46 25.95 3.81
N SER A 227 14.26 25.85 2.76
CA SER A 227 14.09 26.69 1.59
C SER A 227 12.83 26.30 0.81
N ASN A 228 12.25 27.25 0.07
CA ASN A 228 11.15 26.95 -0.84
C ASN A 228 11.54 25.91 -1.91
N THR A 229 12.83 25.79 -2.23
CA THR A 229 13.35 24.72 -3.10
C THR A 229 13.25 23.34 -2.42
N GLU A 230 13.64 23.21 -1.15
CA GLU A 230 13.48 21.96 -0.40
C GLU A 230 12.02 21.57 -0.29
N TRP A 231 11.14 22.54 -0.09
CA TRP A 231 9.70 22.33 -0.09
C TRP A 231 9.20 21.78 -1.44
N ALA A 232 9.57 22.42 -2.54
CA ALA A 232 9.20 21.97 -3.89
C ALA A 232 9.72 20.55 -4.17
N LEU A 233 10.93 20.23 -3.71
CA LEU A 233 11.50 18.88 -3.82
C LEU A 233 10.74 17.85 -2.99
N PHE A 234 10.31 18.22 -1.78
CA PHE A 234 9.51 17.35 -0.94
C PHE A 234 8.15 17.07 -1.58
N GLU A 235 7.48 18.09 -2.10
CA GLU A 235 6.22 17.95 -2.85
C GLU A 235 6.38 17.07 -4.11
N ALA A 236 7.54 17.09 -4.77
CA ALA A 236 7.81 16.24 -5.93
C ALA A 236 7.87 14.74 -5.60
N ASN A 237 8.03 14.35 -4.33
CA ASN A 237 7.96 12.94 -3.94
C ASN A 237 6.64 12.27 -4.26
N ARG A 238 5.55 13.03 -4.42
CA ARG A 238 4.25 12.53 -4.88
C ARG A 238 4.37 11.81 -6.23
N ILE A 239 5.30 12.22 -7.09
CA ILE A 239 5.59 11.53 -8.35
C ILE A 239 6.01 10.09 -8.08
N LEU A 240 6.95 9.89 -7.16
CA LEU A 240 7.41 8.55 -6.77
C LEU A 240 6.28 7.73 -6.13
N TRP A 241 5.60 8.29 -5.14
CA TRP A 241 4.56 7.57 -4.39
C TRP A 241 3.37 7.21 -5.28
N THR A 242 2.92 8.14 -6.12
CA THR A 242 1.85 7.88 -7.11
C THR A 242 2.27 6.81 -8.12
N ALA A 243 3.52 6.84 -8.60
CA ALA A 243 4.03 5.81 -9.51
C ALA A 243 4.04 4.42 -8.87
N LEU A 244 4.42 4.30 -7.59
CA LEU A 244 4.37 3.02 -6.86
C LEU A 244 2.95 2.46 -6.77
N VAL A 245 1.96 3.32 -6.51
CA VAL A 245 0.54 2.92 -6.52
C VAL A 245 0.12 2.45 -7.91
N TRP A 246 0.49 3.16 -8.96
CA TRP A 246 0.17 2.79 -10.34
C TRP A 246 0.74 1.42 -10.72
N PHE A 247 1.99 1.15 -10.33
CA PHE A 247 2.61 -0.16 -10.56
C PHE A 247 2.01 -1.26 -9.68
N SER A 248 1.44 -0.93 -8.52
CA SER A 248 0.69 -1.90 -7.70
C SER A 248 -0.52 -2.45 -8.44
N TYR A 249 -1.26 -1.64 -9.21
CA TYR A 249 -2.39 -2.12 -10.02
C TYR A 249 -1.97 -3.19 -11.05
N TYR A 250 -0.77 -3.09 -11.60
CA TYR A 250 -0.24 -4.13 -12.48
C TYR A 250 -0.06 -5.46 -11.74
N TYR A 251 0.53 -5.45 -10.55
CA TYR A 251 0.73 -6.67 -9.77
C TYR A 251 -0.59 -7.26 -9.28
N ILE A 252 -1.53 -6.43 -8.88
CA ILE A 252 -2.90 -6.83 -8.50
C ILE A 252 -3.59 -7.52 -9.68
N TYR A 253 -3.60 -6.92 -10.86
CA TYR A 253 -4.16 -7.53 -12.06
C TYR A 253 -3.52 -8.89 -12.37
N LYS A 254 -2.19 -8.98 -12.30
CA LYS A 254 -1.44 -10.22 -12.53
C LYS A 254 -1.76 -11.28 -11.48
N ALA A 255 -1.88 -10.91 -10.21
CA ALA A 255 -2.27 -11.82 -9.14
C ALA A 255 -3.67 -12.39 -9.37
N MET A 256 -4.64 -11.55 -9.67
CA MET A 256 -6.01 -11.98 -9.95
C MET A 256 -6.10 -12.90 -11.18
N LYS A 257 -5.37 -12.57 -12.24
CA LYS A 257 -5.28 -13.44 -13.42
C LYS A 257 -4.60 -14.76 -13.09
N SER A 258 -3.56 -14.75 -12.25
CA SER A 258 -2.88 -15.97 -11.79
C SER A 258 -3.76 -16.82 -10.86
N LEU A 259 -4.73 -16.22 -10.16
CA LEU A 259 -5.79 -16.93 -9.46
C LEU A 259 -6.77 -17.63 -10.41
N GLY A 260 -6.68 -17.36 -11.71
CA GLY A 260 -7.54 -17.95 -12.74
C GLY A 260 -8.87 -17.22 -12.91
N LEU A 261 -9.00 -16.00 -12.35
CA LEU A 261 -10.18 -15.16 -12.57
C LEU A 261 -10.27 -14.71 -14.03
N LYS A 262 -11.48 -14.73 -14.57
CA LYS A 262 -11.78 -14.45 -15.99
C LYS A 262 -13.06 -13.61 -16.12
N GLY A 263 -13.30 -13.11 -17.31
CA GLY A 263 -14.56 -12.46 -17.66
C GLY A 263 -15.03 -11.43 -16.62
N LYS A 264 -16.31 -11.52 -16.25
CA LYS A 264 -16.98 -10.64 -15.29
C LYS A 264 -16.31 -10.68 -13.91
N GLY A 265 -15.92 -11.88 -13.41
CA GLY A 265 -15.29 -11.99 -12.09
C GLY A 265 -13.96 -11.27 -11.98
N LEU A 266 -13.12 -11.33 -13.01
CA LEU A 266 -11.88 -10.57 -13.07
C LEU A 266 -12.15 -9.06 -13.04
N VAL A 267 -13.14 -8.58 -13.80
CA VAL A 267 -13.46 -7.15 -13.90
C VAL A 267 -14.00 -6.62 -12.59
N LEU A 268 -15.01 -7.26 -12.00
CA LEU A 268 -15.64 -6.80 -10.76
C LEU A 268 -14.67 -6.86 -9.56
N GLY A 269 -13.94 -7.96 -9.43
CA GLY A 269 -12.96 -8.08 -8.36
C GLY A 269 -11.82 -7.07 -8.49
N PHE A 270 -11.31 -6.84 -9.70
CA PHE A 270 -10.28 -5.85 -9.96
C PHE A 270 -10.78 -4.42 -9.69
N ALA A 271 -12.02 -4.10 -10.09
CA ALA A 271 -12.62 -2.80 -9.87
C ALA A 271 -12.67 -2.45 -8.37
N VAL A 272 -13.14 -3.36 -7.52
CA VAL A 272 -13.21 -3.12 -6.07
C VAL A 272 -11.83 -2.85 -5.47
N ILE A 273 -10.80 -3.56 -5.93
CA ILE A 273 -9.45 -3.34 -5.43
C ILE A 273 -8.89 -2.02 -5.93
N ALA A 274 -8.97 -1.77 -7.25
CA ALA A 274 -8.35 -0.60 -7.87
C ALA A 274 -8.94 0.73 -7.37
N PHE A 275 -10.24 0.74 -7.03
CA PHE A 275 -10.92 1.92 -6.51
C PHE A 275 -11.06 1.94 -4.97
N CYS A 276 -10.36 1.05 -4.26
CA CYS A 276 -10.23 1.17 -2.82
C CYS A 276 -9.43 2.42 -2.46
N PRO A 277 -9.99 3.39 -1.72
CA PRO A 277 -9.32 4.66 -1.44
C PRO A 277 -7.99 4.54 -0.70
N MET A 278 -7.73 3.44 -0.02
CA MET A 278 -6.42 3.14 0.58
C MET A 278 -5.26 3.41 -0.39
N PHE A 279 -5.42 3.10 -1.69
CA PHE A 279 -4.38 3.36 -2.69
C PHE A 279 -4.17 4.86 -2.95
N TYR A 280 -5.23 5.66 -2.84
CA TYR A 280 -5.12 7.11 -3.02
C TYR A 280 -4.33 7.73 -1.86
N PHE A 281 -4.53 7.20 -0.65
CA PHE A 281 -3.74 7.62 0.52
C PHE A 281 -2.27 7.25 0.35
N PHE A 282 -1.96 6.04 -0.10
CA PHE A 282 -0.57 5.64 -0.36
C PHE A 282 0.12 6.52 -1.40
N ALA A 283 -0.62 7.10 -2.34
CA ALA A 283 -0.08 8.04 -3.32
C ALA A 283 0.24 9.43 -2.73
N ASN A 284 -0.26 9.74 -1.52
CA ASN A 284 -0.13 11.04 -0.88
C ASN A 284 0.55 10.99 0.50
N TRP A 285 1.06 9.83 0.92
CA TRP A 285 1.68 9.67 2.23
C TRP A 285 3.20 9.72 2.15
N ASP A 286 3.79 10.49 3.06
CA ASP A 286 5.22 10.53 3.31
C ASP A 286 5.71 9.42 4.26
N ASN A 287 4.93 8.36 4.42
CA ASN A 287 5.26 7.21 5.23
C ASN A 287 5.62 5.96 4.41
N ASN A 288 6.19 4.99 5.08
CA ASN A 288 6.72 3.77 4.48
C ASN A 288 5.66 2.72 4.09
N ASP A 289 4.37 2.95 4.39
CA ASP A 289 3.29 2.00 4.12
C ASP A 289 3.08 1.77 2.62
N GLY A 290 3.05 2.84 1.82
CA GLY A 290 2.81 2.74 0.38
C GLY A 290 3.87 1.93 -0.37
N MET A 291 5.15 2.14 -0.07
CA MET A 291 6.24 1.38 -0.69
C MET A 291 6.27 -0.07 -0.20
N SER A 292 6.03 -0.30 1.08
CA SER A 292 5.92 -1.65 1.65
C SER A 292 4.76 -2.41 1.00
N ALA A 293 3.59 -1.78 0.83
CA ALA A 293 2.42 -2.37 0.17
C ALA A 293 2.70 -2.73 -1.29
N PHE A 294 3.39 -1.86 -2.04
CA PHE A 294 3.81 -2.14 -3.42
C PHE A 294 4.58 -3.47 -3.51
N PHE A 295 5.62 -3.64 -2.68
CA PHE A 295 6.37 -4.89 -2.65
C PHE A 295 5.54 -6.07 -2.13
N ALA A 296 4.61 -5.85 -1.19
CA ALA A 296 3.72 -6.89 -0.71
C ALA A 296 2.78 -7.41 -1.82
N PHE A 297 2.23 -6.54 -2.68
CA PHE A 297 1.44 -6.96 -3.85
C PHE A 297 2.29 -7.70 -4.89
N ALA A 298 3.53 -7.25 -5.12
CA ALA A 298 4.48 -7.94 -5.99
C ALA A 298 4.80 -9.34 -5.46
N ALA A 299 5.10 -9.46 -4.15
CA ALA A 299 5.36 -10.71 -3.46
C ALA A 299 4.18 -11.67 -3.55
N LEU A 300 2.96 -11.19 -3.30
CA LEU A 300 1.77 -12.02 -3.38
C LEU A 300 1.52 -12.56 -4.79
N TYR A 301 1.66 -11.71 -5.83
CA TYR A 301 1.60 -12.17 -7.22
C TYR A 301 2.63 -13.27 -7.50
N ARG A 302 3.87 -13.07 -7.08
CA ARG A 302 4.95 -14.05 -7.32
C ARG A 302 4.79 -15.30 -6.49
N GLY A 303 4.29 -15.18 -5.24
CA GLY A 303 3.93 -16.30 -4.39
C GLY A 303 2.84 -17.17 -5.03
N ILE A 304 1.78 -16.56 -5.57
CA ILE A 304 0.72 -17.26 -6.33
C ILE A 304 1.30 -17.95 -7.57
N SER A 305 2.16 -17.24 -8.31
CA SER A 305 2.81 -17.80 -9.51
C SER A 305 3.71 -18.98 -9.16
N TYR A 306 4.51 -18.85 -8.09
CA TYR A 306 5.33 -19.95 -7.57
C TYR A 306 4.49 -21.13 -7.11
N PHE A 307 3.43 -20.90 -6.35
CA PHE A 307 2.53 -21.95 -5.90
C PHE A 307 1.95 -22.77 -7.05
N ARG A 308 1.64 -22.13 -8.19
CA ARG A 308 1.11 -22.79 -9.39
C ARG A 308 2.19 -23.48 -10.23
N ASN A 309 3.34 -22.83 -10.43
CA ASN A 309 4.33 -23.23 -11.44
C ASN A 309 5.58 -23.89 -10.84
N LYS A 310 5.84 -23.70 -9.53
CA LYS A 310 7.03 -24.21 -8.81
C LYS A 310 8.37 -23.78 -9.44
N ASP A 311 8.40 -22.64 -10.15
CA ASP A 311 9.59 -22.17 -10.85
C ASP A 311 10.52 -21.34 -9.94
N TRP A 312 11.84 -21.42 -10.21
CA TRP A 312 12.86 -20.71 -9.44
C TRP A 312 12.72 -19.19 -9.49
N LYS A 313 12.35 -18.64 -10.66
CA LYS A 313 12.23 -17.20 -10.86
C LYS A 313 11.16 -16.61 -9.94
N SER A 314 9.99 -17.23 -9.92
CA SER A 314 8.89 -16.76 -9.05
C SER A 314 9.25 -16.92 -7.57
N CYS A 315 9.94 -18.00 -7.19
CA CYS A 315 10.42 -18.22 -5.83
C CYS A 315 11.38 -17.11 -5.36
N LEU A 316 12.47 -16.90 -6.09
CA LEU A 316 13.52 -15.96 -5.70
C LEU A 316 13.04 -14.49 -5.73
N LEU A 317 12.22 -14.14 -6.74
CA LEU A 317 11.64 -12.81 -6.80
C LEU A 317 10.58 -12.58 -5.71
N CYS A 318 9.82 -13.61 -5.32
CA CYS A 318 8.92 -13.54 -4.17
C CYS A 318 9.70 -13.25 -2.88
N ALA A 319 10.82 -13.98 -2.68
CA ALA A 319 11.70 -13.76 -1.54
C ALA A 319 12.25 -12.33 -1.49
N LEU A 320 12.71 -11.82 -2.64
CA LEU A 320 13.22 -10.46 -2.75
C LEU A 320 12.13 -9.42 -2.44
N ASP A 321 10.93 -9.58 -3.00
CA ASP A 321 9.82 -8.64 -2.78
C ASP A 321 9.37 -8.64 -1.31
N ILE A 322 9.34 -9.79 -0.62
CA ILE A 322 9.07 -9.86 0.83
C ILE A 322 10.17 -9.15 1.61
N GLY A 323 11.44 -9.44 1.30
CA GLY A 323 12.57 -8.79 1.94
C GLY A 323 12.53 -7.26 1.78
N LEU A 324 12.24 -6.77 0.57
CA LEU A 324 12.09 -5.34 0.29
C LEU A 324 10.89 -4.72 1.00
N SER A 325 9.74 -5.41 1.07
CA SER A 325 8.59 -4.97 1.86
C SER A 325 8.96 -4.79 3.33
N MET A 326 9.65 -5.78 3.92
CA MET A 326 10.15 -5.74 5.31
C MET A 326 11.20 -4.63 5.50
N SER A 327 12.07 -4.39 4.53
CA SER A 327 13.10 -3.35 4.61
C SER A 327 12.54 -1.94 4.51
N CYS A 328 11.32 -1.78 3.98
CA CYS A 328 10.55 -0.54 4.04
C CYS A 328 9.82 -0.41 5.38
N LYS A 329 9.13 -1.45 5.79
CA LYS A 329 8.37 -1.54 7.05
C LYS A 329 8.36 -2.97 7.55
N LEU A 330 8.77 -3.18 8.80
CA LEU A 330 8.88 -4.56 9.33
C LEU A 330 7.55 -5.32 9.26
N GLY A 331 6.43 -4.63 9.42
CA GLY A 331 5.08 -5.17 9.22
C GLY A 331 4.82 -5.70 7.79
N GLY A 332 5.63 -5.34 6.80
CA GLY A 332 5.58 -5.93 5.46
C GLY A 332 5.80 -7.45 5.42
N ALA A 333 6.36 -8.04 6.51
CA ALA A 333 6.47 -9.50 6.68
C ALA A 333 5.12 -10.22 6.65
N ILE A 334 4.01 -9.51 6.88
CA ILE A 334 2.66 -10.10 6.94
C ILE A 334 2.27 -10.82 5.65
N VAL A 335 2.76 -10.35 4.51
CA VAL A 335 2.50 -11.02 3.22
C VAL A 335 3.09 -12.43 3.20
N ALA A 336 4.17 -12.69 3.94
CA ALA A 336 4.72 -14.04 4.09
C ALA A 336 3.73 -14.98 4.79
N LEU A 337 2.99 -14.49 5.79
CA LEU A 337 1.95 -15.28 6.47
C LEU A 337 0.81 -15.67 5.51
N ALA A 338 0.46 -14.81 4.55
CA ALA A 338 -0.50 -15.16 3.51
C ALA A 338 0.06 -16.19 2.51
N ILE A 339 1.38 -16.27 2.32
CA ILE A 339 2.04 -17.17 1.36
C ILE A 339 2.37 -18.53 1.99
N ILE A 340 2.69 -18.59 3.29
CA ILE A 340 3.07 -19.83 3.98
C ILE A 340 2.05 -20.96 3.80
N PRO A 341 0.73 -20.79 3.98
CA PRO A 341 -0.25 -21.88 3.77
C PRO A 341 -0.22 -22.42 2.34
N MET A 342 0.04 -21.56 1.34
CA MET A 342 0.21 -22.00 -0.05
C MET A 342 1.44 -22.89 -0.21
N LEU A 343 2.55 -22.52 0.45
CA LEU A 343 3.79 -23.29 0.41
C LEU A 343 3.62 -24.64 1.09
N VAL A 344 2.98 -24.66 2.27
CA VAL A 344 2.68 -25.91 3.01
C VAL A 344 1.81 -26.83 2.16
N TYR A 345 0.71 -26.32 1.59
CA TYR A 345 -0.14 -27.08 0.69
C TYR A 345 0.65 -27.67 -0.49
N GLY A 346 1.43 -26.83 -1.18
CA GLY A 346 2.24 -27.28 -2.32
C GLY A 346 3.33 -28.28 -1.95
N PHE A 347 3.91 -28.18 -0.74
CA PHE A 347 4.87 -29.14 -0.23
C PHE A 347 4.22 -30.48 0.04
N VAL A 348 3.08 -30.51 0.74
CA VAL A 348 2.30 -31.73 1.01
C VAL A 348 1.88 -32.40 -0.30
N GLU A 349 1.37 -31.62 -1.28
CA GLU A 349 1.02 -32.14 -2.62
C GLU A 349 2.22 -32.83 -3.28
N ASN A 350 3.41 -32.24 -3.21
CA ASN A 350 4.63 -32.80 -3.79
C ASN A 350 5.13 -34.07 -3.04
N VAL A 351 5.00 -34.10 -1.71
CA VAL A 351 5.36 -35.28 -0.91
C VAL A 351 4.42 -36.44 -1.26
N LEU A 352 3.12 -36.18 -1.29
CA LEU A 352 2.12 -37.21 -1.61
C LEU A 352 2.27 -37.75 -3.02
N SER A 353 2.56 -36.89 -4.00
CA SER A 353 2.78 -37.30 -5.39
C SER A 353 4.08 -38.09 -5.60
N SER A 354 5.01 -38.02 -4.67
CA SER A 354 6.29 -38.74 -4.69
C SER A 354 6.28 -40.02 -3.85
N LYS A 355 5.13 -40.37 -3.26
CA LYS A 355 5.01 -41.56 -2.41
C LYS A 355 5.36 -42.82 -3.20
N GLY A 356 6.26 -43.66 -2.63
CA GLY A 356 6.73 -44.90 -3.26
C GLY A 356 7.88 -44.73 -4.27
N GLN A 357 8.33 -43.50 -4.54
CA GLN A 357 9.52 -43.26 -5.36
C GLN A 357 10.79 -43.33 -4.51
N PRO A 358 11.91 -43.92 -5.04
CA PRO A 358 13.18 -43.89 -4.35
C PRO A 358 13.70 -42.48 -4.13
N PHE A 359 14.42 -42.26 -3.02
CA PHE A 359 14.94 -40.92 -2.73
C PHE A 359 15.87 -40.45 -3.85
N SER A 360 15.61 -39.25 -4.33
CA SER A 360 16.42 -38.55 -5.34
C SER A 360 16.37 -37.04 -5.10
N ILE A 361 17.49 -36.37 -5.33
CA ILE A 361 17.58 -34.91 -5.27
C ILE A 361 16.63 -34.21 -6.30
N ARG A 362 16.17 -34.94 -7.31
CA ARG A 362 15.24 -34.48 -8.35
C ARG A 362 13.77 -34.55 -7.93
N LEU A 363 13.47 -35.18 -6.78
CA LEU A 363 12.09 -35.25 -6.27
C LEU A 363 11.52 -33.85 -6.08
N PRO A 364 10.25 -33.60 -6.45
CA PRO A 364 9.63 -32.27 -6.39
C PRO A 364 9.71 -31.63 -5.00
N TRP A 365 9.50 -32.40 -3.93
CA TRP A 365 9.57 -31.88 -2.56
C TRP A 365 11.00 -31.53 -2.12
N VAL A 366 12.04 -32.31 -2.55
CA VAL A 366 13.45 -32.00 -2.28
C VAL A 366 13.85 -30.70 -2.97
N ARG A 367 13.48 -30.54 -4.25
CA ARG A 367 13.66 -29.29 -4.98
C ARG A 367 13.00 -28.12 -4.26
N MET A 368 11.79 -28.30 -3.72
CA MET A 368 11.08 -27.28 -2.99
C MET A 368 11.78 -26.89 -1.68
N LEU A 369 12.42 -27.85 -0.97
CA LEU A 369 13.26 -27.54 0.20
C LEU A 369 14.46 -26.67 -0.17
N PHE A 370 15.17 -26.98 -1.27
CA PHE A 370 16.27 -26.13 -1.75
C PHE A 370 15.77 -24.74 -2.16
N GLN A 371 14.63 -24.64 -2.80
CA GLN A 371 14.00 -23.35 -3.11
C GLN A 371 13.66 -22.59 -1.82
N GLY A 372 13.16 -23.27 -0.78
CA GLY A 372 12.88 -22.70 0.53
C GLY A 372 14.13 -22.19 1.24
N LEU A 373 15.25 -22.92 1.16
CA LEU A 373 16.53 -22.46 1.69
C LEU A 373 17.01 -21.19 0.98
N CYS A 374 17.03 -21.17 -0.35
CA CYS A 374 17.41 -19.99 -1.13
C CYS A 374 16.45 -18.81 -0.86
N PHE A 375 15.16 -19.08 -0.69
CA PHE A 375 14.16 -18.09 -0.31
C PHE A 375 14.52 -17.44 1.04
N ALA A 376 14.83 -18.24 2.07
CA ALA A 376 15.23 -17.75 3.38
C ALA A 376 16.53 -16.93 3.32
N LEU A 377 17.53 -17.41 2.55
CA LEU A 377 18.80 -16.71 2.34
C LEU A 377 18.66 -15.36 1.63
N ILE A 378 17.52 -15.05 1.04
CA ILE A 378 17.21 -13.73 0.47
C ILE A 378 16.34 -12.92 1.43
N VAL A 379 15.24 -13.48 1.94
CA VAL A 379 14.28 -12.75 2.78
C VAL A 379 14.94 -12.19 4.03
N PHE A 380 15.69 -13.03 4.76
CA PHE A 380 16.25 -12.61 6.04
C PHE A 380 17.34 -11.55 5.90
N PRO A 381 18.37 -11.67 5.05
CA PRO A 381 19.36 -10.62 4.89
C PRO A 381 18.76 -9.30 4.38
N VAL A 382 17.84 -9.34 3.41
CA VAL A 382 17.23 -8.12 2.86
C VAL A 382 16.24 -7.51 3.85
N GLY A 383 15.35 -8.32 4.44
CA GLY A 383 14.28 -7.84 5.30
C GLY A 383 14.74 -7.41 6.70
N LEU A 384 15.74 -8.10 7.25
CA LEU A 384 16.28 -7.81 8.59
C LEU A 384 17.53 -6.93 8.56
N PHE A 385 17.95 -6.44 7.40
CA PHE A 385 19.14 -5.58 7.28
C PHE A 385 19.10 -4.41 8.28
N TRP A 386 18.01 -3.66 8.28
CA TRP A 386 17.87 -2.48 9.14
C TRP A 386 17.72 -2.81 10.62
N PRO A 387 16.91 -3.79 11.06
CA PRO A 387 16.90 -4.24 12.45
C PRO A 387 18.28 -4.67 12.94
N VAL A 388 19.00 -5.48 12.15
CA VAL A 388 20.35 -5.95 12.49
C VAL A 388 21.35 -4.78 12.54
N TYR A 389 21.31 -3.88 11.57
CA TYR A 389 22.11 -2.66 11.57
C TYR A 389 21.87 -1.81 12.84
N SER A 390 20.60 -1.58 13.18
CA SER A 390 20.23 -0.80 14.38
C SER A 390 20.64 -1.51 15.67
N LYS A 391 20.58 -2.84 15.72
CA LYS A 391 21.08 -3.64 16.85
C LYS A 391 22.59 -3.47 17.04
N ILE A 392 23.35 -3.61 15.95
CA ILE A 392 24.81 -3.52 15.98
C ILE A 392 25.25 -2.07 16.29
N ARG A 393 24.64 -1.08 15.66
CA ARG A 393 25.08 0.31 15.73
C ARG A 393 24.62 1.02 16.99
N PHE A 394 23.41 0.74 17.47
CA PHE A 394 22.74 1.50 18.55
C PHE A 394 22.36 0.61 19.75
N GLY A 395 22.50 -0.71 19.66
CA GLY A 395 21.99 -1.62 20.71
C GLY A 395 20.49 -1.80 20.74
N GLN A 396 19.75 -1.29 19.73
CA GLN A 396 18.30 -1.40 19.65
C GLN A 396 17.87 -2.87 19.52
N ASP A 397 16.79 -3.27 20.15
CA ASP A 397 16.25 -4.61 19.99
C ASP A 397 15.79 -4.88 18.55
N LEU A 398 15.99 -6.13 18.07
CA LEU A 398 15.69 -6.52 16.68
C LEU A 398 14.23 -6.28 16.29
N PHE A 399 13.32 -6.46 17.24
CA PHE A 399 11.88 -6.25 17.08
C PHE A 399 11.40 -5.17 18.05
N PHE A 400 12.08 -4.04 18.01
CA PHE A 400 11.71 -2.90 18.84
C PHE A 400 10.34 -2.36 18.40
N PHE A 401 9.44 -2.28 19.37
CA PHE A 401 8.18 -1.55 19.26
C PHE A 401 8.28 -0.33 20.17
N SER A 402 7.93 0.82 19.64
CA SER A 402 7.89 2.03 20.45
C SER A 402 6.82 1.88 21.53
N ASP A 403 7.23 2.01 22.79
CA ASP A 403 6.34 2.08 23.96
C ASP A 403 5.70 3.47 24.08
N ALA A 404 5.17 4.00 22.99
CA ALA A 404 4.42 5.24 23.02
C ALA A 404 3.11 5.04 23.78
N ALA A 405 3.22 4.94 25.10
CA ALA A 405 2.07 4.87 25.97
C ALA A 405 1.33 6.22 25.96
N ASN A 406 0.46 6.41 25.00
CA ASN A 406 -0.51 7.50 25.04
C ASN A 406 -1.84 6.95 25.58
N PRO A 407 -2.20 7.23 26.85
CA PRO A 407 -3.43 6.72 27.45
C PRO A 407 -4.69 7.10 26.64
N ARG A 408 -4.66 8.24 25.96
CA ARG A 408 -5.79 8.73 25.15
C ARG A 408 -6.02 7.91 23.87
N LEU A 409 -5.01 7.17 23.39
CA LEU A 409 -5.11 6.29 22.23
C LEU A 409 -5.39 4.85 22.62
N SER A 410 -5.22 4.49 23.89
CA SER A 410 -5.26 3.10 24.35
C SER A 410 -6.69 2.53 24.30
N ILE A 411 -6.80 1.31 23.75
CA ILE A 411 -8.02 0.51 23.82
C ILE A 411 -8.10 -0.11 25.22
N THR A 412 -8.99 0.39 26.07
CA THR A 412 -9.12 -0.03 27.47
C THR A 412 -10.06 -1.23 27.65
N MET A 413 -10.81 -1.60 26.62
CA MET A 413 -11.73 -2.74 26.66
C MET A 413 -11.05 -4.05 26.29
N PRO A 414 -11.62 -5.22 26.69
CA PRO A 414 -11.12 -6.52 26.24
C PRO A 414 -11.07 -6.65 24.72
N LEU A 415 -9.98 -7.21 24.16
CA LEU A 415 -9.74 -7.29 22.72
C LEU A 415 -10.90 -7.95 21.94
N TRP A 416 -11.51 -9.01 22.49
CA TRP A 416 -12.64 -9.67 21.84
C TRP A 416 -13.84 -8.71 21.66
N GLN A 417 -14.06 -7.81 22.63
CA GLN A 417 -15.09 -6.78 22.50
C GLN A 417 -14.69 -5.77 21.42
N ALA A 418 -13.46 -5.30 21.40
CA ALA A 418 -12.96 -4.40 20.35
C ALA A 418 -13.09 -5.00 18.94
N CYS A 419 -12.87 -6.33 18.81
CA CYS A 419 -13.00 -7.03 17.53
C CYS A 419 -14.45 -7.18 17.06
N PHE A 420 -15.39 -7.40 17.99
CA PHE A 420 -16.77 -7.77 17.66
C PHE A 420 -17.81 -6.72 18.07
N LEU A 421 -17.41 -5.69 18.80
CA LEU A 421 -18.31 -4.58 19.12
C LEU A 421 -18.80 -3.93 17.84
N TRP A 422 -20.10 -3.87 17.75
CA TRP A 422 -20.74 -2.99 16.80
C TRP A 422 -20.53 -1.55 17.28
N PRO A 423 -20.08 -0.63 16.44
CA PRO A 423 -19.93 0.76 16.86
C PRO A 423 -21.28 1.30 17.36
N ASN A 424 -21.23 2.26 18.29
CA ASN A 424 -22.45 2.94 18.70
C ASN A 424 -23.11 3.60 17.45
N LYS A 425 -24.40 3.90 17.54
CA LYS A 425 -25.16 4.43 16.41
C LYS A 425 -24.53 5.69 15.80
N GLU A 426 -23.99 6.57 16.64
CA GLU A 426 -23.36 7.82 16.23
C GLU A 426 -22.05 7.57 15.50
N SER A 427 -21.18 6.74 16.05
CA SER A 427 -19.92 6.34 15.41
C SER A 427 -20.16 5.58 14.12
N PHE A 428 -21.18 4.71 14.05
CA PHE A 428 -21.44 3.91 12.86
C PHE A 428 -21.76 4.79 11.63
N TRP A 429 -22.61 5.82 11.78
CA TRP A 429 -23.00 6.71 10.70
C TRP A 429 -22.01 7.83 10.42
N SER A 430 -21.06 8.05 11.32
CA SER A 430 -19.98 9.00 11.09
C SER A 430 -18.94 8.44 10.12
N ILE A 431 -18.56 9.24 9.12
CA ILE A 431 -17.41 8.94 8.24
C ILE A 431 -16.07 9.22 8.92
N PHE A 432 -16.09 9.81 10.10
CA PHE A 432 -14.89 10.14 10.88
C PHE A 432 -14.44 8.96 11.72
N VAL A 433 -13.12 8.89 11.93
CA VAL A 433 -12.48 7.99 12.89
C VAL A 433 -11.95 8.80 14.05
N TYR A 434 -12.54 8.60 15.21
CA TYR A 434 -12.09 9.26 16.43
C TYR A 434 -11.02 8.42 17.12
N HIS A 435 -9.75 8.84 17.03
CA HIS A 435 -8.65 8.15 17.67
C HIS A 435 -8.50 8.48 19.13
N PHE A 436 -8.74 9.75 19.47
CA PHE A 436 -8.53 10.27 20.82
C PHE A 436 -9.85 10.34 21.56
N GLN A 437 -9.80 10.02 22.84
CA GLN A 437 -10.88 10.33 23.73
C GLN A 437 -10.70 11.77 24.22
N TYR A 438 -11.61 12.64 23.85
CA TYR A 438 -11.70 14.02 24.33
C TYR A 438 -13.03 14.21 25.09
N PRO A 439 -13.09 13.85 26.40
CA PRO A 439 -14.31 13.99 27.19
C PRO A 439 -14.84 15.42 27.22
N GLU A 440 -13.92 16.39 27.22
CA GLU A 440 -14.22 17.83 27.17
C GLU A 440 -14.94 18.27 25.88
N TRP A 441 -14.88 17.46 24.82
CA TRP A 441 -15.53 17.74 23.53
C TRP A 441 -16.65 16.75 23.20
N ASN A 442 -17.10 15.98 24.19
CA ASN A 442 -18.06 14.88 23.98
C ASN A 442 -17.67 13.90 22.84
N GLN A 443 -16.39 13.78 22.57
CA GLN A 443 -15.89 12.85 21.56
C GLN A 443 -15.62 11.49 22.19
N ILE A 444 -16.30 10.47 21.69
CA ILE A 444 -16.11 9.09 22.11
C ILE A 444 -15.12 8.43 21.14
N GLN A 445 -14.06 7.87 21.69
CA GLN A 445 -13.08 7.11 20.94
C GLN A 445 -13.75 5.94 20.20
N ASP A 446 -13.45 5.80 18.90
CA ASP A 446 -13.91 4.67 18.12
C ASP A 446 -12.99 3.46 18.37
N VAL A 447 -13.43 2.57 19.23
CA VAL A 447 -12.66 1.41 19.70
C VAL A 447 -12.94 0.12 18.92
N SER A 448 -13.93 0.14 17.99
CA SER A 448 -14.23 -1.03 17.17
C SER A 448 -13.18 -1.24 16.10
N LEU A 449 -12.44 -2.35 16.17
CA LEU A 449 -11.46 -2.74 15.16
C LEU A 449 -12.06 -2.81 13.76
N THR A 450 -13.21 -3.48 13.63
CA THR A 450 -13.87 -3.71 12.33
C THR A 450 -14.33 -2.42 11.70
N SER A 451 -14.96 -1.53 12.49
CA SER A 451 -15.40 -0.21 12.02
C SER A 451 -14.22 0.67 11.62
N ASN A 452 -13.16 0.70 12.44
CA ASN A 452 -11.96 1.48 12.14
C ASN A 452 -11.28 1.04 10.85
N VAL A 453 -11.04 -0.27 10.68
CA VAL A 453 -10.43 -0.81 9.46
C VAL A 453 -11.28 -0.45 8.24
N PHE A 454 -12.60 -0.58 8.33
CA PHE A 454 -13.51 -0.25 7.23
C PHE A 454 -13.49 1.25 6.89
N LYS A 455 -13.64 2.11 7.89
CA LYS A 455 -13.64 3.57 7.69
C LYS A 455 -12.29 4.07 7.19
N LYS A 456 -11.18 3.59 7.76
CA LYS A 456 -9.85 3.99 7.34
C LYS A 456 -9.49 3.52 5.94
N ALA A 457 -10.03 2.38 5.50
CA ALA A 457 -9.91 1.96 4.10
C ALA A 457 -10.55 2.95 3.13
N LEU A 458 -11.60 3.65 3.57
CA LEU A 458 -12.36 4.59 2.75
C LEU A 458 -11.93 6.05 2.94
N PHE A 459 -11.61 6.46 4.14
CA PHE A 459 -11.46 7.88 4.52
C PHE A 459 -10.17 8.19 5.25
N ASN A 460 -9.36 7.17 5.57
CA ASN A 460 -8.18 7.32 6.42
C ASN A 460 -8.53 7.91 7.80
N GLU A 461 -7.56 8.58 8.41
CA GLU A 461 -7.67 9.30 9.68
C GLU A 461 -8.01 10.78 9.49
N TYR A 462 -8.44 11.17 8.28
CA TYR A 462 -8.77 12.56 7.98
C TYR A 462 -10.09 12.98 8.60
N GLN A 463 -10.14 14.24 8.99
CA GLN A 463 -11.39 14.92 9.29
C GLN A 463 -11.92 15.54 8.00
N TRP A 464 -12.96 14.94 7.47
CA TRP A 464 -13.69 15.46 6.34
C TRP A 464 -14.77 16.40 6.87
N GLY A 465 -14.96 17.57 6.29
CA GLY A 465 -16.01 18.50 6.71
C GLY A 465 -17.39 17.85 6.78
N HIS A 466 -18.26 18.38 7.61
CA HIS A 466 -19.45 17.72 8.15
C HIS A 466 -20.53 17.25 7.16
N SER A 467 -20.44 17.54 5.85
CA SER A 467 -21.60 17.37 4.96
C SER A 467 -21.26 17.01 3.52
N TYR A 468 -20.22 16.21 3.31
CA TYR A 468 -19.95 15.79 1.95
C TYR A 468 -20.84 14.61 1.56
N MET A 469 -21.87 14.88 0.80
CA MET A 469 -22.79 13.88 0.26
C MET A 469 -22.04 12.78 -0.52
N GLN A 470 -20.97 13.14 -1.22
CA GLN A 470 -20.14 12.23 -1.99
C GLN A 470 -19.45 11.18 -1.11
N LEU A 471 -18.95 11.58 0.06
CA LEU A 471 -18.32 10.68 1.03
C LEU A 471 -19.35 9.76 1.68
N SER A 472 -20.51 10.31 2.04
CA SER A 472 -21.62 9.53 2.58
C SER A 472 -22.14 8.50 1.56
N PHE A 473 -22.23 8.89 0.29
CA PHE A 473 -22.60 7.96 -0.78
C PHE A 473 -21.57 6.82 -0.91
N LEU A 474 -20.27 7.15 -0.92
CA LEU A 474 -19.20 6.14 -0.94
C LEU A 474 -19.28 5.22 0.26
N TYR A 475 -19.52 5.76 1.46
CA TYR A 475 -19.65 4.97 2.68
C TYR A 475 -20.79 3.94 2.57
N VAL A 476 -21.98 4.38 2.16
CA VAL A 476 -23.16 3.53 2.00
C VAL A 476 -22.92 2.48 0.92
N ALA A 477 -22.38 2.88 -0.24
CA ALA A 477 -22.07 1.95 -1.33
C ALA A 477 -21.07 0.87 -0.90
N ALA A 478 -20.00 1.24 -0.20
CA ALA A 478 -19.01 0.32 0.33
C ALA A 478 -19.59 -0.60 1.40
N PHE A 479 -20.40 -0.06 2.31
CA PHE A 479 -21.08 -0.83 3.35
C PHE A 479 -22.02 -1.89 2.75
N LEU A 480 -22.84 -1.52 1.80
CA LEU A 480 -23.73 -2.45 1.12
C LEU A 480 -22.98 -3.53 0.33
N LEU A 481 -21.84 -3.17 -0.29
CA LEU A 481 -20.97 -4.12 -0.97
C LEU A 481 -20.35 -5.12 0.01
N VAL A 482 -19.83 -4.67 1.15
CA VAL A 482 -19.29 -5.54 2.20
C VAL A 482 -20.38 -6.43 2.79
N LEU A 483 -21.54 -5.86 3.09
CA LEU A 483 -22.70 -6.62 3.60
C LEU A 483 -23.14 -7.69 2.61
N TYR A 484 -23.21 -7.36 1.31
CA TYR A 484 -23.49 -8.34 0.26
C TYR A 484 -22.52 -9.52 0.31
N VAL A 485 -21.21 -9.26 0.37
CA VAL A 485 -20.18 -10.31 0.41
C VAL A 485 -20.32 -11.15 1.68
N LEU A 486 -20.57 -10.53 2.85
CA LEU A 486 -20.73 -11.23 4.14
C LEU A 486 -21.98 -12.10 4.18
N VAL A 487 -23.06 -11.71 3.50
CA VAL A 487 -24.30 -12.52 3.42
C VAL A 487 -24.14 -13.64 2.40
N MET A 488 -23.60 -13.32 1.23
CA MET A 488 -23.55 -14.29 0.12
C MET A 488 -22.53 -15.41 0.34
N ILE A 489 -21.44 -15.17 1.09
CA ILE A 489 -20.46 -16.23 1.39
C ILE A 489 -21.10 -17.40 2.17
N PRO A 490 -21.74 -17.17 3.33
CA PRO A 490 -22.43 -18.24 4.05
C PRO A 490 -23.49 -18.95 3.20
N VAL A 491 -24.31 -18.19 2.46
CA VAL A 491 -25.33 -18.76 1.56
C VAL A 491 -24.70 -19.72 0.56
N ARG A 492 -23.56 -19.35 -0.03
CA ARG A 492 -22.87 -20.21 -1.01
C ARG A 492 -22.23 -21.43 -0.37
N ILE A 493 -21.63 -21.28 0.81
CA ILE A 493 -21.09 -22.42 1.56
C ILE A 493 -22.21 -23.41 1.85
N VAL A 494 -23.36 -22.95 2.33
CA VAL A 494 -24.54 -23.82 2.57
C VAL A 494 -25.02 -24.50 1.28
N CYS A 495 -25.12 -23.75 0.18
CA CYS A 495 -25.49 -24.31 -1.13
C CYS A 495 -24.49 -25.35 -1.65
N MET A 496 -23.20 -25.16 -1.42
CA MET A 496 -22.13 -26.11 -1.79
C MET A 496 -22.22 -27.38 -0.95
N LEU A 497 -22.40 -27.26 0.37
CA LEU A 497 -22.53 -28.39 1.29
C LEU A 497 -23.79 -29.20 0.96
N ALA A 498 -24.92 -28.52 0.71
CA ALA A 498 -26.16 -29.18 0.33
C ALA A 498 -26.06 -29.97 -0.99
N LYS A 499 -25.22 -29.52 -1.92
CA LYS A 499 -24.96 -30.20 -3.20
C LYS A 499 -23.87 -31.27 -3.11
N LYS A 500 -23.24 -31.46 -1.93
CA LYS A 500 -22.05 -32.31 -1.74
C LYS A 500 -20.91 -31.97 -2.73
N GLN A 501 -20.80 -30.70 -3.14
CA GLN A 501 -19.81 -30.23 -4.08
C GLN A 501 -18.73 -29.49 -3.29
N GLY A 502 -17.49 -29.95 -3.36
CA GLY A 502 -16.34 -29.20 -2.88
C GLY A 502 -16.00 -28.02 -3.80
N PRO A 503 -15.10 -27.12 -3.38
CA PRO A 503 -14.60 -26.04 -4.23
C PRO A 503 -14.01 -26.63 -5.53
N ARG A 504 -14.39 -26.06 -6.69
CA ARG A 504 -13.87 -26.50 -8.00
C ARG A 504 -12.36 -26.29 -8.13
N ASP A 505 -11.79 -25.32 -7.42
CA ASP A 505 -10.36 -25.00 -7.42
C ASP A 505 -9.89 -24.77 -5.98
N TRP A 506 -9.47 -25.85 -5.31
CA TRP A 506 -8.93 -25.81 -3.96
C TRP A 506 -7.70 -24.90 -3.84
N LYS A 507 -6.88 -24.83 -4.89
CA LYS A 507 -5.70 -23.93 -4.89
C LYS A 507 -6.13 -22.47 -4.84
N ARG A 508 -7.14 -22.08 -5.61
CA ARG A 508 -7.72 -20.72 -5.56
C ARG A 508 -8.31 -20.42 -4.19
N PHE A 509 -9.10 -21.36 -3.66
CA PHE A 509 -9.70 -21.17 -2.34
C PHE A 509 -8.65 -21.02 -1.24
N THR A 510 -7.61 -21.86 -1.22
CA THR A 510 -6.50 -21.76 -0.26
C THR A 510 -5.82 -20.39 -0.33
N ILE A 511 -5.56 -19.85 -1.52
CA ILE A 511 -4.92 -18.55 -1.69
C ILE A 511 -5.80 -17.43 -1.11
N ILE A 512 -7.09 -17.42 -1.45
CA ILE A 512 -8.03 -16.39 -0.98
C ILE A 512 -8.19 -16.47 0.54
N ALA A 513 -8.42 -17.66 1.07
CA ALA A 513 -8.56 -17.88 2.51
C ALA A 513 -7.29 -17.48 3.26
N SER A 514 -6.10 -17.84 2.75
CA SER A 514 -4.83 -17.43 3.34
C SER A 514 -4.67 -15.91 3.35
N ALA A 515 -4.97 -15.23 2.24
CA ALA A 515 -4.87 -13.79 2.18
C ALA A 515 -5.82 -13.09 3.16
N LEU A 516 -7.03 -13.59 3.35
CA LEU A 516 -8.00 -13.01 4.27
C LEU A 516 -7.67 -13.34 5.74
N ILE A 517 -7.50 -14.62 6.06
CA ILE A 517 -7.35 -15.11 7.44
C ILE A 517 -6.00 -14.68 8.03
N ALA A 518 -4.90 -14.81 7.27
CA ALA A 518 -3.58 -14.45 7.77
C ALA A 518 -3.46 -12.95 8.04
N ASN A 519 -3.99 -12.11 7.13
CA ASN A 519 -3.97 -10.67 7.33
C ASN A 519 -4.83 -10.24 8.53
N TRP A 520 -6.06 -10.76 8.63
CA TRP A 520 -6.95 -10.42 9.74
C TRP A 520 -6.41 -10.95 11.08
N GLY A 521 -5.95 -12.20 11.12
CA GLY A 521 -5.36 -12.80 12.32
C GLY A 521 -4.12 -12.05 12.80
N TRP A 522 -3.27 -11.60 11.87
CA TRP A 522 -2.14 -10.73 12.20
C TRP A 522 -2.59 -9.40 12.80
N LEU A 523 -3.58 -8.73 12.20
CA LEU A 523 -4.05 -7.44 12.69
C LEU A 523 -4.59 -7.56 14.12
N VAL A 524 -5.38 -8.61 14.39
CA VAL A 524 -5.88 -8.91 15.75
C VAL A 524 -4.72 -9.15 16.71
N TRP A 525 -3.71 -9.93 16.30
CA TRP A 525 -2.52 -10.16 17.12
C TRP A 525 -1.71 -8.87 17.35
N PHE A 526 -1.55 -8.05 16.32
CA PHE A 526 -0.84 -6.77 16.42
C PHE A 526 -1.52 -5.83 17.42
N ILE A 527 -2.85 -5.73 17.38
CA ILE A 527 -3.62 -4.93 18.33
C ILE A 527 -3.57 -5.52 19.74
N TYR A 528 -3.53 -6.86 19.87
CA TYR A 528 -3.31 -7.49 21.16
C TYR A 528 -1.97 -7.08 21.79
N LYS A 529 -0.92 -6.94 20.99
CA LYS A 529 0.42 -6.52 21.45
C LYS A 529 0.53 -5.01 21.65
N SER A 530 -0.18 -4.23 20.85
CA SER A 530 -0.11 -2.77 20.83
C SER A 530 -1.53 -2.20 20.72
N PRO A 531 -2.28 -2.16 21.84
CA PRO A 531 -3.72 -1.89 21.86
C PRO A 531 -4.03 -0.40 21.71
N TYR A 532 -3.71 0.15 20.55
CA TYR A 532 -3.97 1.54 20.19
C TYR A 532 -4.95 1.65 19.03
N THR A 533 -5.87 2.60 19.08
CA THR A 533 -6.86 2.85 18.02
C THR A 533 -6.21 3.23 16.69
N CYS A 534 -5.07 3.91 16.71
CA CYS A 534 -4.30 4.20 15.49
C CYS A 534 -3.76 2.94 14.79
N ASN A 535 -3.62 1.82 15.51
CA ASN A 535 -3.20 0.54 14.96
C ASN A 535 -4.34 -0.24 14.28
N CYS A 536 -5.61 0.16 14.50
CA CYS A 536 -6.76 -0.43 13.83
C CYS A 536 -6.89 0.11 12.40
N ASP A 537 -6.01 -0.32 11.49
CA ASP A 537 -5.92 0.27 10.16
C ASP A 537 -5.62 -0.76 9.07
N ILE A 538 -6.30 -0.60 7.91
CA ILE A 538 -6.12 -1.43 6.72
C ILE A 538 -4.69 -1.36 6.15
N ARG A 539 -3.97 -0.26 6.39
CA ARG A 539 -2.58 -0.07 5.92
C ARG A 539 -1.62 -1.13 6.45
N TYR A 540 -1.93 -1.73 7.60
CA TYR A 540 -1.13 -2.83 8.16
C TYR A 540 -1.40 -4.18 7.50
N ILE A 541 -2.50 -4.29 6.74
CA ILE A 541 -2.93 -5.51 6.05
C ILE A 541 -3.34 -5.24 4.59
N PRO A 542 -2.55 -4.53 3.78
CA PRO A 542 -2.99 -4.05 2.47
C PRO A 542 -3.39 -5.19 1.51
N THR A 543 -2.76 -6.37 1.64
CA THR A 543 -3.08 -7.54 0.81
C THR A 543 -4.43 -8.19 1.12
N PHE A 544 -5.08 -7.83 2.25
CA PHE A 544 -6.46 -8.22 2.55
C PHE A 544 -7.44 -7.77 1.46
N VAL A 545 -7.25 -6.56 0.92
CA VAL A 545 -8.11 -6.01 -0.14
C VAL A 545 -8.06 -6.87 -1.40
N LEU A 546 -6.89 -7.47 -1.72
CA LEU A 546 -6.77 -8.41 -2.84
C LEU A 546 -7.56 -9.69 -2.55
N GLY A 547 -7.49 -10.23 -1.34
CA GLY A 547 -8.29 -11.39 -0.91
C GLY A 547 -9.79 -11.12 -1.04
N PHE A 548 -10.26 -9.95 -0.60
CA PHE A 548 -11.65 -9.52 -0.69
C PHE A 548 -12.14 -9.40 -2.15
N GLY A 549 -11.38 -8.70 -2.99
CA GLY A 549 -11.73 -8.56 -4.42
C GLY A 549 -11.68 -9.88 -5.17
N ALA A 550 -10.73 -10.78 -4.85
CA ALA A 550 -10.65 -12.10 -5.43
C ALA A 550 -11.81 -13.00 -5.00
N LEU A 551 -12.29 -12.87 -3.77
CA LEU A 551 -13.46 -13.56 -3.26
C LEU A 551 -14.71 -13.13 -4.02
N LEU A 552 -14.96 -11.82 -4.15
CA LEU A 552 -16.06 -11.26 -4.94
C LEU A 552 -15.98 -11.70 -6.41
N GLY A 553 -14.76 -11.65 -7.00
CA GLY A 553 -14.56 -12.09 -8.39
C GLY A 553 -14.85 -13.57 -8.60
N THR A 554 -14.44 -14.45 -7.66
CA THR A 554 -14.75 -15.87 -7.69
C THR A 554 -16.26 -16.11 -7.57
N ASP A 555 -16.90 -15.34 -6.72
CA ASP A 555 -18.33 -15.31 -6.54
C ASP A 555 -19.06 -14.98 -7.84
N ALA A 556 -18.63 -13.94 -8.52
CA ALA A 556 -19.22 -13.51 -9.78
C ALA A 556 -19.07 -14.52 -10.95
N GLU A 557 -18.08 -15.42 -10.88
CA GLU A 557 -17.88 -16.50 -11.87
C GLU A 557 -18.74 -17.75 -11.62
N SER A 558 -19.23 -17.93 -10.39
CA SER A 558 -19.89 -19.17 -9.96
C SER A 558 -21.38 -18.93 -9.73
N PRO A 559 -22.27 -19.33 -10.66
CA PRO A 559 -23.70 -19.21 -10.44
C PRO A 559 -24.12 -20.07 -9.24
N SER A 560 -24.64 -19.42 -8.20
CA SER A 560 -24.97 -20.09 -6.94
C SER A 560 -26.37 -20.66 -6.91
N PHE A 561 -27.28 -20.06 -7.64
CA PHE A 561 -28.69 -20.43 -7.63
C PHE A 561 -29.06 -21.33 -8.81
N ARG A 562 -29.96 -22.31 -8.58
CA ARG A 562 -30.55 -23.09 -9.66
C ARG A 562 -31.58 -22.30 -10.45
N ASN A 563 -32.19 -21.31 -9.82
CA ASN A 563 -33.24 -20.50 -10.42
C ASN A 563 -32.61 -19.37 -11.24
N ASP A 564 -32.87 -19.33 -12.53
CA ASP A 564 -32.35 -18.36 -13.47
C ASP A 564 -32.71 -16.91 -13.09
N LYS A 565 -33.88 -16.68 -12.49
CA LYS A 565 -34.32 -15.36 -12.04
C LYS A 565 -33.43 -14.88 -10.88
N LEU A 566 -33.17 -15.76 -9.90
CA LEU A 566 -32.29 -15.44 -8.77
C LEU A 566 -30.84 -15.23 -9.23
N GLN A 567 -30.34 -15.98 -10.21
CA GLN A 567 -29.03 -15.76 -10.79
C GLN A 567 -28.90 -14.39 -11.47
N LYS A 568 -29.94 -13.98 -12.21
CA LYS A 568 -29.96 -12.66 -12.85
C LYS A 568 -30.00 -11.54 -11.82
N ILE A 569 -30.79 -11.67 -10.76
CA ILE A 569 -30.85 -10.69 -9.66
C ILE A 569 -29.49 -10.61 -8.96
N ASP A 570 -28.90 -11.74 -8.61
CA ASP A 570 -27.57 -11.79 -7.98
C ASP A 570 -26.50 -11.12 -8.85
N ALA A 571 -26.48 -11.46 -10.14
CA ALA A 571 -25.55 -10.86 -11.10
C ALA A 571 -25.74 -9.36 -11.27
N ALA A 572 -26.98 -8.89 -11.29
CA ALA A 572 -27.30 -7.46 -11.37
C ALA A 572 -26.90 -6.72 -10.08
N SER A 573 -27.18 -7.32 -8.90
CA SER A 573 -26.78 -6.76 -7.60
C SER A 573 -25.28 -6.56 -7.50
N GLN A 574 -24.48 -7.55 -7.92
CA GLN A 574 -23.01 -7.42 -7.95
C GLN A 574 -22.55 -6.25 -8.81
N ILE A 575 -23.10 -6.13 -10.03
CA ILE A 575 -22.73 -5.07 -10.97
C ILE A 575 -23.12 -3.70 -10.38
N VAL A 576 -24.34 -3.56 -9.87
CA VAL A 576 -24.84 -2.31 -9.31
C VAL A 576 -24.04 -1.87 -8.10
N LEU A 577 -23.76 -2.78 -7.16
CA LEU A 577 -22.99 -2.47 -5.95
C LEU A 577 -21.55 -2.09 -6.26
N VAL A 578 -20.88 -2.82 -7.17
CA VAL A 578 -19.52 -2.48 -7.59
C VAL A 578 -19.49 -1.17 -8.37
N ALA A 579 -20.45 -0.95 -9.26
CA ALA A 579 -20.56 0.32 -10.00
C ALA A 579 -20.82 1.51 -9.08
N ALA A 580 -21.70 1.37 -8.08
CA ALA A 580 -21.95 2.41 -7.07
C ALA A 580 -20.70 2.70 -6.24
N PHE A 581 -19.96 1.67 -5.82
CA PHE A 581 -18.70 1.82 -5.09
C PHE A 581 -17.64 2.54 -5.93
N VAL A 582 -17.42 2.12 -7.18
CA VAL A 582 -16.47 2.75 -8.11
C VAL A 582 -16.85 4.21 -8.37
N PHE A 583 -18.12 4.48 -8.70
CA PHE A 583 -18.62 5.81 -8.93
C PHE A 583 -18.47 6.71 -7.68
N GLY A 584 -18.84 6.20 -6.51
CA GLY A 584 -18.68 6.91 -5.25
C GLY A 584 -17.22 7.23 -4.94
N SER A 585 -16.30 6.28 -5.18
CA SER A 585 -14.86 6.48 -5.00
C SER A 585 -14.31 7.55 -5.95
N VAL A 586 -14.61 7.48 -7.25
CA VAL A 586 -14.18 8.47 -8.24
C VAL A 586 -14.76 9.84 -7.89
N LEU A 587 -16.08 9.93 -7.65
CA LEU A 587 -16.74 11.18 -7.34
C LEU A 587 -16.17 11.84 -6.08
N ALA A 588 -16.00 11.06 -5.00
CA ALA A 588 -15.46 11.58 -3.75
C ALA A 588 -14.05 12.14 -3.95
N TYR A 589 -13.15 11.38 -4.54
CA TYR A 589 -11.73 11.73 -4.61
C TYR A 589 -11.35 12.67 -5.76
N LEU A 590 -12.23 12.90 -6.73
CA LEU A 590 -12.12 14.00 -7.67
C LEU A 590 -12.66 15.32 -7.11
N THR A 591 -13.67 15.30 -6.23
CA THR A 591 -14.40 16.51 -5.84
C THR A 591 -14.12 16.95 -4.40
N VAL A 592 -13.85 16.02 -3.49
CA VAL A 592 -13.63 16.33 -2.07
C VAL A 592 -12.15 16.34 -1.75
N THR A 593 -11.73 17.28 -0.93
CA THR A 593 -10.38 17.36 -0.41
C THR A 593 -10.37 16.94 1.04
N ALA A 594 -9.52 15.97 1.36
CA ALA A 594 -9.26 15.64 2.73
C ALA A 594 -8.48 16.77 3.41
N TRP A 595 -8.85 17.06 4.61
CA TRP A 595 -8.25 18.10 5.38
C TRP A 595 -8.16 17.62 6.83
N TYR A 596 -7.02 17.78 7.42
CA TYR A 596 -6.84 17.60 8.84
C TYR A 596 -6.97 18.96 9.52
N ALA A 597 -8.19 19.38 9.82
CA ALA A 597 -8.41 20.46 10.76
C ALA A 597 -8.81 19.87 12.11
N PRO A 598 -8.23 20.28 13.23
CA PRO A 598 -8.89 20.02 14.50
C PRO A 598 -10.29 20.62 14.39
N LEU A 599 -11.31 19.82 14.71
CA LEU A 599 -12.65 20.34 14.84
C LEU A 599 -12.55 21.51 15.84
N LYS A 600 -12.58 22.74 15.33
CA LYS A 600 -13.01 23.85 16.15
C LYS A 600 -14.49 23.61 16.36
N VAL A 601 -14.81 23.07 17.52
CA VAL A 601 -16.16 22.99 18.03
C VAL A 601 -16.63 24.41 18.32
#